data_3f9a4a5f0a9981b04ea83d8689ac1330
#
_entry.id   3f9a4a5f0a9981b04ea83d8689ac1330
#
_cell.length_a   1.000
_cell.length_b   1.000
_cell.length_c   1.000
_cell.angle_alpha   90.00
_cell.angle_beta   90.00
_cell.angle_gamma   90.00
#
_symmetry.space_group_name_H-M   'P 1'
#
loop_
_entity.id
_entity.type
_entity.pdbx_description
1 polymer ?
#
loop_
_entity_poly.entity_id
_entity_poly.type
_entity_poly.pdbx_seq_one_letter_code
_entity_poly.pdbx_strand_id
1 'polypeptide(L)'
;MKKENLKDKAFKKIREKILELMKTEGSDWTKPWIGSGAPINYLSQKEYRGINYFWLAIQGFSSNEWGTFKQWNSKGYKIKKGSVGTEIIFAQRKEKNVDWLNDGEKEQYRKTGVLPKYFLWRAFKVFNADQVEGYTSTKNNTNHSVELTEEKVKFIQQYILNTGAVIKNAGSAYFSPAQDYIGIPEVSAFNTDVAYYSTLLHELTHWTGSEKRLKRDFSGGFGSIEYAKEELVAEIGSAFLSAQLGVE
;
A
#
# COMPACT_ATOMS: atom_id res chain seq x y z
N MET A 1 -15.45 27.98 -6.57
CA MET A 1 -14.39 27.06 -6.11
C MET A 1 -14.92 25.63 -6.13
N LYS A 2 -14.36 24.72 -6.94
CA LYS A 2 -14.73 23.30 -6.89
C LYS A 2 -14.32 22.76 -5.52
N LYS A 3 -15.26 22.18 -4.77
CA LYS A 3 -14.94 21.46 -3.52
C LYS A 3 -13.91 20.37 -3.84
N GLU A 4 -12.75 20.43 -3.17
CA GLU A 4 -11.70 19.40 -3.29
C GLU A 4 -12.32 18.03 -2.97
N ASN A 5 -12.12 17.06 -3.85
CA ASN A 5 -12.66 15.71 -3.71
C ASN A 5 -12.00 15.03 -2.50
N LEU A 6 -12.74 14.24 -1.73
CA LEU A 6 -12.25 13.48 -0.55
C LEU A 6 -11.00 12.66 -0.89
N LYS A 7 -10.97 12.05 -2.07
CA LYS A 7 -9.82 11.30 -2.58
C LYS A 7 -8.58 12.20 -2.68
N ASP A 8 -8.70 13.35 -3.33
CA ASP A 8 -7.57 14.27 -3.57
C ASP A 8 -7.02 14.82 -2.25
N LYS A 9 -7.92 15.14 -1.30
CA LYS A 9 -7.55 15.58 0.05
C LYS A 9 -6.76 14.52 0.82
N ALA A 10 -7.16 13.24 0.72
CA ALA A 10 -6.46 12.17 1.40
C ALA A 10 -5.09 11.89 0.77
N PHE A 11 -5.00 11.84 -0.57
CA PHE A 11 -3.71 11.70 -1.26
C PHE A 11 -2.76 12.85 -0.94
N LYS A 12 -3.28 14.07 -0.81
CA LYS A 12 -2.49 15.23 -0.39
C LYS A 12 -1.88 15.04 0.99
N LYS A 13 -2.69 14.61 1.98
CA LYS A 13 -2.20 14.34 3.35
C LYS A 13 -1.12 13.25 3.38
N ILE A 14 -1.34 12.16 2.63
CA ILE A 14 -0.39 11.06 2.53
C ILE A 14 0.93 11.56 1.95
N ARG A 15 0.88 12.30 0.84
CA ARG A 15 2.07 12.90 0.22
C ARG A 15 2.80 13.82 1.18
N GLU A 16 2.08 14.70 1.90
CA GLU A 16 2.69 15.63 2.85
C GLU A 16 3.39 14.87 3.99
N LYS A 17 2.78 13.79 4.51
CA LYS A 17 3.40 12.95 5.55
C LYS A 17 4.64 12.22 5.05
N ILE A 18 4.61 11.68 3.85
CA ILE A 18 5.77 11.04 3.23
C ILE A 18 6.92 12.04 3.06
N LEU A 19 6.62 13.24 2.53
CA LEU A 19 7.63 14.30 2.37
C LEU A 19 8.20 14.77 3.72
N GLU A 20 7.40 14.78 4.78
CA GLU A 20 7.86 15.07 6.14
C GLU A 20 8.84 13.99 6.62
N LEU A 21 8.46 12.70 6.51
CA LEU A 21 9.31 11.58 6.90
C LEU A 21 10.65 11.59 6.15
N MET A 22 10.63 11.82 4.84
CA MET A 22 11.86 11.93 4.03
C MET A 22 12.76 13.06 4.48
N LYS A 23 12.20 14.19 4.94
CA LYS A 23 12.99 15.34 5.41
C LYS A 23 13.59 15.11 6.79
N THR A 24 12.89 14.39 7.66
CA THR A 24 13.32 14.17 9.06
C THR A 24 14.29 13.02 9.20
N GLU A 25 14.18 11.98 8.39
CA GLU A 25 14.96 10.74 8.51
C GLU A 25 16.09 10.64 7.48
N GLY A 26 16.05 11.46 6.41
CA GLY A 26 17.14 11.54 5.42
C GLY A 26 17.46 10.18 4.76
N SER A 27 18.75 9.88 4.59
CA SER A 27 19.25 8.60 4.04
C SER A 27 19.09 7.41 5.00
N ASP A 28 18.81 7.68 6.28
CA ASP A 28 18.64 6.64 7.31
C ASP A 28 17.17 6.20 7.46
N TRP A 29 16.33 6.59 6.51
CA TRP A 29 14.92 6.23 6.52
C TRP A 29 14.72 4.71 6.55
N THR A 30 14.37 4.24 7.73
CA THR A 30 13.97 2.84 7.92
C THR A 30 12.48 2.72 7.67
N LYS A 31 12.06 1.68 6.95
CA LYS A 31 10.66 1.43 6.62
C LYS A 31 9.83 1.35 7.92
N PRO A 32 9.00 2.36 8.27
CA PRO A 32 8.30 2.37 9.57
C PRO A 32 7.24 1.27 9.70
N TRP A 33 6.98 0.53 8.62
CA TRP A 33 6.06 -0.61 8.59
C TRP A 33 6.72 -1.97 8.80
N ILE A 34 8.05 -2.03 8.98
CA ILE A 34 8.74 -3.26 9.34
C ILE A 34 8.61 -3.47 10.85
N GLY A 35 7.85 -4.48 11.26
CA GLY A 35 7.80 -4.93 12.66
C GLY A 35 6.45 -4.84 13.36
N SER A 36 5.49 -4.04 12.89
CA SER A 36 4.15 -4.02 13.49
C SER A 36 3.15 -4.98 12.84
N GLY A 37 3.52 -5.58 11.70
CA GLY A 37 2.63 -6.41 10.89
C GLY A 37 1.59 -5.61 10.11
N ALA A 38 0.83 -6.30 9.26
CA ALA A 38 -0.21 -5.70 8.44
C ALA A 38 -1.27 -4.98 9.29
N PRO A 39 -1.61 -3.70 9.00
CA PRO A 39 -2.70 -3.03 9.69
C PRO A 39 -4.02 -3.78 9.53
N ILE A 40 -4.64 -4.15 10.65
CA ILE A 40 -5.89 -4.91 10.69
C ILE A 40 -6.99 -4.14 11.41
N ASN A 41 -8.23 -4.38 11.02
CA ASN A 41 -9.37 -3.91 11.80
C ASN A 41 -9.57 -4.85 13.01
N TYR A 42 -9.41 -4.33 14.22
CA TYR A 42 -9.42 -5.12 15.44
C TYR A 42 -10.70 -5.93 15.66
N LEU A 43 -11.85 -5.43 15.18
CA LEU A 43 -13.13 -6.10 15.38
C LEU A 43 -13.38 -7.20 14.33
N SER A 44 -13.14 -6.92 13.05
CA SER A 44 -13.37 -7.85 11.95
C SER A 44 -12.17 -8.74 11.65
N GLN A 45 -11.00 -8.45 12.21
CA GLN A 45 -9.72 -9.12 11.95
C GLN A 45 -9.31 -9.13 10.47
N LYS A 46 -9.90 -8.22 9.67
CA LYS A 46 -9.56 -8.06 8.26
C LYS A 46 -8.47 -7.03 8.10
N GLU A 47 -7.51 -7.32 7.24
CA GLU A 47 -6.46 -6.39 6.86
C GLU A 47 -7.03 -5.19 6.11
N TYR A 48 -6.45 -4.03 6.37
CA TYR A 48 -6.63 -2.88 5.50
C TYR A 48 -5.87 -3.12 4.20
N ARG A 49 -6.38 -2.57 3.09
CA ARG A 49 -5.81 -2.81 1.77
C ARG A 49 -5.54 -1.51 1.03
N GLY A 50 -4.67 -1.60 0.02
CA GLY A 50 -4.34 -0.49 -0.84
C GLY A 50 -3.79 0.70 -0.03
N ILE A 51 -4.17 1.92 -0.41
CA ILE A 51 -3.67 3.15 0.21
C ILE A 51 -3.88 3.22 1.73
N ASN A 52 -4.94 2.58 2.26
CA ASN A 52 -5.19 2.56 3.70
C ASN A 52 -4.17 1.70 4.45
N TYR A 53 -3.74 0.57 3.88
CA TYR A 53 -2.68 -0.25 4.45
C TYR A 53 -1.43 0.60 4.68
N PHE A 54 -0.91 1.15 3.60
CA PHE A 54 0.28 1.98 3.64
C PHE A 54 0.12 3.19 4.59
N TRP A 55 -1.01 3.90 4.48
CA TRP A 55 -1.28 5.07 5.28
C TRP A 55 -1.32 4.78 6.79
N LEU A 56 -1.89 3.65 7.20
CA LEU A 56 -1.93 3.24 8.59
C LEU A 56 -0.57 2.74 9.09
N ALA A 57 0.18 2.01 8.25
CA ALA A 57 1.49 1.50 8.59
C ALA A 57 2.51 2.62 8.89
N ILE A 58 2.50 3.72 8.12
CA ILE A 58 3.43 4.85 8.30
C ILE A 58 3.09 5.76 9.48
N GLN A 59 2.03 5.49 10.25
CA GLN A 59 1.69 6.32 11.42
C GLN A 59 2.62 6.10 12.62
N GLY A 60 3.46 5.06 12.62
CA GLY A 60 4.47 4.81 13.67
C GLY A 60 3.90 4.29 14.99
N PHE A 61 2.73 3.66 14.99
CA PHE A 61 2.19 2.97 16.17
C PHE A 61 2.81 1.58 16.34
N SER A 62 2.92 1.13 17.58
CA SER A 62 3.50 -0.19 17.90
C SER A 62 2.52 -1.33 17.60
N SER A 63 1.21 -1.08 17.70
CA SER A 63 0.18 -2.06 17.36
C SER A 63 -0.27 -1.92 15.91
N ASN A 64 -0.57 -3.05 15.27
CA ASN A 64 -1.18 -3.08 13.94
C ASN A 64 -2.73 -3.06 13.97
N GLU A 65 -3.34 -3.01 15.15
CA GLU A 65 -4.80 -3.07 15.32
C GLU A 65 -5.43 -1.68 15.29
N TRP A 66 -6.44 -1.53 14.43
CA TRP A 66 -7.14 -0.27 14.22
C TRP A 66 -8.65 -0.46 14.26
N GLY A 67 -9.35 0.54 14.77
CA GLY A 67 -10.81 0.52 14.80
C GLY A 67 -11.40 1.92 14.78
N THR A 68 -12.65 2.04 14.31
CA THR A 68 -13.39 3.29 14.44
C THR A 68 -13.75 3.54 15.91
N PHE A 69 -13.98 4.79 16.27
CA PHE A 69 -14.48 5.17 17.61
C PHE A 69 -15.68 4.31 18.02
N LYS A 70 -16.64 4.13 17.11
CA LYS A 70 -17.84 3.33 17.35
C LYS A 70 -17.52 1.85 17.61
N GLN A 71 -16.54 1.30 16.89
CA GLN A 71 -16.12 -0.10 17.08
C GLN A 71 -15.47 -0.29 18.45
N TRP A 72 -14.54 0.58 18.86
CA TRP A 72 -13.90 0.51 20.17
C TRP A 72 -14.96 0.63 21.30
N ASN A 73 -15.82 1.63 21.23
CA ASN A 73 -16.89 1.83 22.23
C ASN A 73 -17.88 0.66 22.31
N SER A 74 -18.20 0.01 21.19
CA SER A 74 -19.14 -1.14 21.18
C SER A 74 -18.62 -2.34 21.97
N LYS A 75 -17.32 -2.36 22.26
CA LYS A 75 -16.65 -3.39 23.10
C LYS A 75 -16.27 -2.87 24.48
N GLY A 76 -16.76 -1.67 24.87
CA GLY A 76 -16.50 -1.08 26.18
C GLY A 76 -15.16 -0.34 26.30
N TYR A 77 -14.38 -0.24 25.23
CA TYR A 77 -13.09 0.45 25.25
C TYR A 77 -13.26 1.95 25.00
N LYS A 78 -12.41 2.75 25.65
CA LYS A 78 -12.39 4.21 25.51
C LYS A 78 -11.15 4.67 24.77
N ILE A 79 -11.29 5.64 23.91
CA ILE A 79 -10.14 6.30 23.27
C ILE A 79 -9.54 7.28 24.27
N LYS A 80 -8.22 7.26 24.42
CA LYS A 80 -7.47 8.18 25.30
C LYS A 80 -7.76 9.63 24.93
N LYS A 81 -8.00 10.47 25.94
CA LYS A 81 -8.28 11.91 25.74
C LYS A 81 -7.13 12.57 24.97
N GLY A 82 -7.48 13.35 23.96
CA GLY A 82 -6.50 14.04 23.11
C GLY A 82 -6.00 13.22 21.92
N SER A 83 -6.35 11.94 21.81
CA SER A 83 -5.96 11.13 20.65
C SER A 83 -6.57 11.66 19.35
N VAL A 84 -5.77 11.70 18.31
CA VAL A 84 -6.19 12.10 16.95
C VAL A 84 -6.37 10.85 16.10
N GLY A 85 -7.59 10.66 15.57
CA GLY A 85 -7.87 9.52 14.70
C GLY A 85 -7.30 9.72 13.30
N THR A 86 -6.77 8.66 12.73
CA THR A 86 -6.24 8.60 11.36
C THR A 86 -7.40 8.42 10.36
N GLU A 87 -7.44 9.25 9.33
CA GLU A 87 -8.49 9.23 8.32
C GLU A 87 -8.17 8.21 7.24
N ILE A 88 -9.05 7.24 7.04
CA ILE A 88 -8.97 6.23 5.96
C ILE A 88 -10.04 6.50 4.90
N ILE A 89 -9.82 5.99 3.70
CA ILE A 89 -10.73 6.16 2.57
C ILE A 89 -11.33 4.81 2.20
N PHE A 90 -12.62 4.81 2.00
CA PHE A 90 -13.34 3.64 1.52
C PHE A 90 -14.05 3.96 0.20
N ALA A 91 -13.76 3.17 -0.83
CA ALA A 91 -14.41 3.27 -2.12
C ALA A 91 -15.47 2.17 -2.25
N GLN A 92 -16.71 2.55 -2.38
CA GLN A 92 -17.81 1.64 -2.66
C GLN A 92 -18.27 1.80 -4.11
N ARG A 93 -18.23 0.71 -4.87
CA ARG A 93 -18.81 0.69 -6.22
C ARG A 93 -20.33 0.60 -6.12
N LYS A 94 -21.03 1.56 -6.71
CA LYS A 94 -22.51 1.63 -6.75
C LYS A 94 -22.99 1.76 -8.18
N GLU A 95 -24.14 1.23 -8.46
CA GLU A 95 -24.85 1.49 -9.72
C GLU A 95 -25.48 2.85 -9.70
N LYS A 96 -25.47 3.55 -10.83
CA LYS A 96 -26.19 4.80 -10.98
C LYS A 96 -27.69 4.56 -10.94
N ASN A 97 -28.42 5.53 -10.38
CA ASN A 97 -29.87 5.55 -10.54
C ASN A 97 -30.18 5.89 -12.02
N VAL A 98 -31.23 5.29 -12.57
CA VAL A 98 -31.71 5.54 -13.94
C VAL A 98 -31.92 7.02 -14.20
N ASP A 99 -32.41 7.76 -13.19
CA ASP A 99 -32.66 9.21 -13.29
C ASP A 99 -31.38 10.06 -13.43
N TRP A 100 -30.20 9.47 -13.09
CA TRP A 100 -28.91 10.18 -13.16
C TRP A 100 -28.12 9.85 -14.42
N LEU A 101 -28.70 9.06 -15.33
CA LEU A 101 -28.05 8.71 -16.57
C LEU A 101 -28.10 9.86 -17.56
N ASN A 102 -26.97 10.17 -18.19
CA ASN A 102 -26.94 11.01 -19.37
C ASN A 102 -27.52 10.26 -20.58
N ASP A 103 -27.72 10.96 -21.70
CA ASP A 103 -28.40 10.37 -22.86
C ASP A 103 -27.65 9.17 -23.46
N GLY A 104 -26.32 9.21 -23.51
CA GLY A 104 -25.50 8.09 -23.98
C GLY A 104 -25.57 6.87 -23.03
N GLU A 105 -25.56 7.12 -21.73
CA GLU A 105 -25.71 6.06 -20.71
C GLU A 105 -27.12 5.44 -20.73
N LYS A 106 -28.17 6.24 -20.99
CA LYS A 106 -29.55 5.75 -21.17
C LYS A 106 -29.65 4.85 -22.41
N GLU A 107 -29.03 5.23 -23.50
CA GLU A 107 -29.02 4.42 -24.71
C GLU A 107 -28.27 3.09 -24.50
N GLN A 108 -27.13 3.13 -23.84
CA GLN A 108 -26.38 1.93 -23.47
C GLN A 108 -27.20 1.02 -22.52
N TYR A 109 -27.84 1.60 -21.54
CA TYR A 109 -28.72 0.86 -20.62
C TYR A 109 -29.88 0.18 -21.34
N ARG A 110 -30.53 0.88 -22.29
CA ARG A 110 -31.59 0.28 -23.14
C ARG A 110 -31.09 -0.91 -23.96
N LYS A 111 -29.85 -0.88 -24.44
CA LYS A 111 -29.24 -1.95 -25.25
C LYS A 111 -28.78 -3.14 -24.40
N THR A 112 -28.26 -2.90 -23.22
CA THR A 112 -27.55 -3.94 -22.43
C THR A 112 -28.27 -4.37 -21.15
N GLY A 113 -29.22 -3.58 -20.65
CA GLY A 113 -29.85 -3.79 -19.34
C GLY A 113 -28.92 -3.54 -18.14
N VAL A 114 -27.67 -3.07 -18.38
CA VAL A 114 -26.65 -2.91 -17.35
C VAL A 114 -26.51 -1.44 -16.97
N LEU A 115 -26.73 -1.14 -15.68
CA LEU A 115 -26.53 0.21 -15.17
C LEU A 115 -25.05 0.56 -15.03
N PRO A 116 -24.64 1.76 -15.46
CA PRO A 116 -23.30 2.27 -15.21
C PRO A 116 -23.00 2.33 -13.71
N LYS A 117 -21.74 2.04 -13.35
CA LYS A 117 -21.29 2.06 -11.95
C LYS A 117 -20.42 3.28 -11.69
N TYR A 118 -20.51 3.80 -10.46
CA TYR A 118 -19.65 4.88 -9.98
C TYR A 118 -19.02 4.52 -8.64
N PHE A 119 -17.94 5.19 -8.27
CA PHE A 119 -17.31 5.03 -6.97
C PHE A 119 -17.82 6.10 -6.00
N LEU A 120 -18.46 5.64 -4.92
CA LEU A 120 -18.79 6.47 -3.78
C LEU A 120 -17.64 6.41 -2.78
N TRP A 121 -16.95 7.52 -2.60
CA TRP A 121 -15.87 7.67 -1.66
C TRP A 121 -16.38 8.13 -0.30
N ARG A 122 -15.95 7.44 0.75
CA ARG A 122 -16.25 7.80 2.14
C ARG A 122 -14.96 7.85 2.93
N ALA A 123 -14.86 8.81 3.85
CA ALA A 123 -13.76 8.88 4.80
C ALA A 123 -14.26 8.44 6.19
N PHE A 124 -13.44 7.68 6.89
CA PHE A 124 -13.69 7.26 8.26
C PHE A 124 -12.45 7.58 9.09
N LYS A 125 -12.64 7.93 10.36
CA LYS A 125 -11.54 8.04 11.33
C LYS A 125 -11.42 6.73 12.09
N VAL A 126 -10.20 6.20 12.12
CA VAL A 126 -9.81 5.03 12.90
C VAL A 126 -8.76 5.42 13.93
N PHE A 127 -8.73 4.70 15.03
CA PHE A 127 -7.81 4.88 16.14
C PHE A 127 -7.03 3.58 16.31
N ASN A 128 -5.72 3.71 16.52
CA ASN A 128 -4.85 2.57 16.80
C ASN A 128 -5.09 2.04 18.22
N ALA A 129 -4.80 0.79 18.47
CA ALA A 129 -4.89 0.17 19.78
C ALA A 129 -4.06 0.90 20.85
N ASP A 130 -2.91 1.47 20.49
CA ASP A 130 -2.07 2.28 21.39
C ASP A 130 -2.78 3.55 21.89
N GLN A 131 -3.83 4.00 21.21
CA GLN A 131 -4.66 5.14 21.57
C GLN A 131 -5.88 4.75 22.42
N VAL A 132 -5.99 3.49 22.84
CA VAL A 132 -7.13 2.95 23.57
C VAL A 132 -6.78 2.70 25.03
N GLU A 133 -7.65 3.12 25.95
CA GLU A 133 -7.47 2.89 27.39
C GLU A 133 -7.74 1.43 27.74
N GLY A 134 -6.82 0.81 28.47
CA GLY A 134 -7.00 -0.53 29.02
C GLY A 134 -7.07 -1.66 27.99
N TYR A 135 -6.82 -1.37 26.72
CA TYR A 135 -6.70 -2.39 25.70
C TYR A 135 -5.24 -2.87 25.58
N THR A 136 -5.06 -4.16 25.65
CA THR A 136 -3.78 -4.80 25.33
C THR A 136 -4.02 -5.71 24.13
N SER A 137 -3.28 -5.50 23.07
CA SER A 137 -3.34 -6.39 21.90
C SER A 137 -3.02 -7.82 22.33
N THR A 138 -3.90 -8.74 22.01
CA THR A 138 -3.69 -10.17 22.27
C THR A 138 -2.75 -10.81 21.26
N LYS A 139 -2.49 -10.12 20.19
CA LYS A 139 -1.47 -10.51 19.21
C LYS A 139 -0.16 -9.85 19.63
N ASN A 140 0.66 -10.61 20.35
CA ASN A 140 2.06 -10.26 20.50
C ASN A 140 2.60 -9.99 19.09
N ASN A 141 3.28 -8.85 18.92
CA ASN A 141 4.19 -8.64 17.81
C ASN A 141 5.29 -9.71 17.98
N THR A 142 4.97 -10.94 17.62
CA THR A 142 5.99 -11.90 17.36
C THR A 142 6.68 -11.37 16.12
N ASN A 143 7.91 -10.90 16.28
CA ASN A 143 8.90 -10.84 15.23
C ASN A 143 9.08 -12.29 14.72
N HIS A 144 8.04 -12.83 14.10
CA HIS A 144 8.21 -13.98 13.27
C HIS A 144 8.94 -13.44 12.03
N SER A 145 10.19 -13.84 11.90
CA SER A 145 10.75 -14.03 10.57
C SER A 145 9.75 -14.97 9.88
N VAL A 146 8.83 -14.41 9.11
CA VAL A 146 7.83 -15.19 8.39
C VAL A 146 8.62 -15.91 7.31
N GLU A 147 8.93 -17.18 7.55
CA GLU A 147 9.40 -18.05 6.49
C GLU A 147 8.20 -18.22 5.53
N LEU A 148 8.42 -17.87 4.28
CA LEU A 148 7.39 -18.06 3.27
C LEU A 148 7.19 -19.56 3.06
N THR A 149 5.95 -20.02 3.16
CA THR A 149 5.65 -21.41 2.81
C THR A 149 5.90 -21.67 1.33
N GLU A 150 6.23 -22.90 0.94
CA GLU A 150 6.42 -23.26 -0.47
C GLU A 150 5.24 -22.86 -1.36
N GLU A 151 4.02 -23.03 -0.86
CA GLU A 151 2.81 -22.64 -1.59
C GLU A 151 2.79 -21.12 -1.84
N LYS A 152 3.19 -20.34 -0.83
CA LYS A 152 3.25 -18.89 -0.93
C LYS A 152 4.33 -18.45 -1.92
N VAL A 153 5.51 -19.07 -1.86
CA VAL A 153 6.59 -18.83 -2.83
C VAL A 153 6.12 -19.11 -4.25
N LYS A 154 5.47 -20.25 -4.51
CA LYS A 154 4.91 -20.59 -5.83
C LYS A 154 3.89 -19.56 -6.31
N PHE A 155 3.03 -19.08 -5.40
CA PHE A 155 2.05 -18.03 -5.72
C PHE A 155 2.72 -16.71 -6.13
N ILE A 156 3.74 -16.28 -5.38
CA ILE A 156 4.51 -15.06 -5.67
C ILE A 156 5.24 -15.20 -7.00
N GLN A 157 5.91 -16.32 -7.23
CA GLN A 157 6.60 -16.61 -8.48
C GLN A 157 5.66 -16.58 -9.68
N GLN A 158 4.48 -17.19 -9.55
CA GLN A 158 3.47 -17.17 -10.62
C GLN A 158 2.95 -15.75 -10.88
N TYR A 159 2.76 -14.94 -9.82
CA TYR A 159 2.39 -13.54 -9.97
C TYR A 159 3.45 -12.78 -10.79
N ILE A 160 4.73 -12.93 -10.43
CA ILE A 160 5.84 -12.27 -11.09
C ILE A 160 5.93 -12.72 -12.57
N LEU A 161 5.84 -14.02 -12.83
CA LEU A 161 5.84 -14.56 -14.20
C LEU A 161 4.71 -13.97 -15.04
N ASN A 162 3.53 -13.80 -14.48
CA ASN A 162 2.37 -13.23 -15.18
C ASN A 162 2.54 -11.75 -15.53
N THR A 163 3.49 -11.03 -14.92
CA THR A 163 3.81 -9.64 -15.32
C THR A 163 4.52 -9.56 -16.66
N GLY A 164 5.23 -10.63 -17.06
CA GLY A 164 6.09 -10.65 -18.23
C GLY A 164 7.44 -9.96 -18.03
N ALA A 165 7.80 -9.56 -16.81
CA ALA A 165 9.11 -8.99 -16.51
C ALA A 165 10.22 -10.01 -16.73
N VAL A 166 11.28 -9.61 -17.44
CA VAL A 166 12.46 -10.43 -17.64
C VAL A 166 13.38 -10.26 -16.43
N ILE A 167 13.65 -11.35 -15.71
CA ILE A 167 14.53 -11.37 -14.54
C ILE A 167 15.81 -12.12 -14.89
N LYS A 168 16.96 -11.53 -14.53
CA LYS A 168 18.29 -12.10 -14.77
C LYS A 168 19.08 -12.16 -13.49
N ASN A 169 19.90 -13.19 -13.33
CA ASN A 169 20.89 -13.24 -12.26
C ASN A 169 21.92 -12.13 -12.44
N ALA A 170 22.22 -11.39 -11.38
CA ALA A 170 23.16 -10.27 -11.36
C ALA A 170 23.84 -10.14 -9.99
N GLY A 171 24.95 -9.41 -9.92
CA GLY A 171 25.67 -9.20 -8.65
C GLY A 171 24.98 -8.24 -7.66
N SER A 172 23.97 -7.48 -8.12
CA SER A 172 23.16 -6.57 -7.31
C SER A 172 21.75 -6.50 -7.87
N ALA A 173 20.81 -5.99 -7.07
CA ALA A 173 19.43 -5.74 -7.51
C ALA A 173 19.34 -4.38 -8.22
N TYR A 174 18.73 -4.37 -9.40
CA TYR A 174 18.45 -3.16 -10.18
C TYR A 174 17.46 -3.42 -11.30
N PHE A 175 16.72 -2.39 -11.70
CA PHE A 175 16.01 -2.35 -12.97
C PHE A 175 16.88 -1.65 -14.03
N SER A 176 16.98 -2.23 -15.22
CA SER A 176 17.65 -1.63 -16.39
C SER A 176 16.64 -1.03 -17.36
N PRO A 177 16.40 0.30 -17.35
CA PRO A 177 15.42 0.94 -18.24
C PRO A 177 15.77 0.76 -19.73
N ALA A 178 17.07 0.82 -20.07
CA ALA A 178 17.54 0.71 -21.45
C ALA A 178 17.35 -0.70 -22.04
N GLN A 179 17.49 -1.73 -21.23
CA GLN A 179 17.41 -3.13 -21.66
C GLN A 179 16.13 -3.83 -21.24
N ASP A 180 15.30 -3.15 -20.45
CA ASP A 180 13.98 -3.59 -19.98
C ASP A 180 13.98 -4.94 -19.25
N TYR A 181 14.94 -5.13 -18.33
CA TYR A 181 15.00 -6.30 -17.46
C TYR A 181 15.35 -5.93 -16.03
N ILE A 182 15.06 -6.83 -15.10
CA ILE A 182 15.44 -6.75 -13.69
C ILE A 182 16.64 -7.66 -13.46
N GLY A 183 17.75 -7.09 -12.97
CA GLY A 183 18.87 -7.84 -12.41
C GLY A 183 18.63 -8.06 -10.92
N ILE A 184 18.89 -9.27 -10.40
CA ILE A 184 18.82 -9.56 -8.97
C ILE A 184 19.76 -10.73 -8.65
N PRO A 185 20.44 -10.73 -7.48
CA PRO A 185 21.21 -11.89 -7.03
C PRO A 185 20.32 -13.11 -6.81
N GLU A 186 20.91 -14.29 -6.77
CA GLU A 186 20.20 -15.53 -6.43
C GLU A 186 19.60 -15.46 -5.02
N VAL A 187 18.50 -16.20 -4.80
CA VAL A 187 17.80 -16.25 -3.49
C VAL A 187 18.77 -16.57 -2.35
N SER A 188 19.74 -17.45 -2.59
CA SER A 188 20.78 -17.84 -1.62
C SER A 188 21.69 -16.70 -1.15
N ALA A 189 21.72 -15.58 -1.87
CA ALA A 189 22.46 -14.37 -1.47
C ALA A 189 21.73 -13.50 -0.44
N PHE A 190 20.47 -13.83 -0.14
CA PHE A 190 19.63 -13.11 0.81
C PHE A 190 19.49 -13.90 2.11
N ASN A 191 19.35 -13.18 3.23
CA ASN A 191 19.19 -13.81 4.54
C ASN A 191 17.83 -14.53 4.70
N THR A 192 16.81 -14.12 3.95
CA THR A 192 15.46 -14.71 3.97
C THR A 192 14.79 -14.59 2.61
N ASP A 193 13.83 -15.47 2.32
CA ASP A 193 12.98 -15.38 1.14
C ASP A 193 12.20 -14.06 1.11
N VAL A 194 11.76 -13.58 2.27
CA VAL A 194 11.08 -12.28 2.40
C VAL A 194 11.98 -11.15 1.89
N ALA A 195 13.26 -11.14 2.27
CA ALA A 195 14.20 -10.12 1.81
C ALA A 195 14.39 -10.17 0.29
N TYR A 196 14.53 -11.37 -0.28
CA TYR A 196 14.62 -11.55 -1.72
C TYR A 196 13.39 -11.04 -2.45
N TYR A 197 12.20 -11.50 -2.07
CA TYR A 197 10.96 -11.11 -2.76
C TYR A 197 10.62 -9.63 -2.55
N SER A 198 10.86 -9.05 -1.37
CA SER A 198 10.67 -7.61 -1.14
C SER A 198 11.55 -6.78 -2.07
N THR A 199 12.82 -7.18 -2.23
CA THR A 199 13.74 -6.53 -3.16
C THR A 199 13.28 -6.70 -4.61
N LEU A 200 12.88 -7.89 -5.01
CA LEU A 200 12.39 -8.15 -6.36
C LEU A 200 11.13 -7.35 -6.68
N LEU A 201 10.21 -7.18 -5.72
CA LEU A 201 9.00 -6.38 -5.87
C LEU A 201 9.30 -4.88 -5.96
N HIS A 202 10.39 -4.40 -5.32
CA HIS A 202 10.90 -3.05 -5.47
C HIS A 202 11.37 -2.83 -6.92
N GLU A 203 12.23 -3.70 -7.43
CA GLU A 203 12.71 -3.61 -8.81
C GLU A 203 11.58 -3.81 -9.84
N LEU A 204 10.61 -4.66 -9.54
CA LEU A 204 9.41 -4.83 -10.35
C LEU A 204 8.58 -3.54 -10.43
N THR A 205 8.55 -2.77 -9.36
CA THR A 205 7.90 -1.47 -9.36
C THR A 205 8.64 -0.49 -10.28
N HIS A 206 9.96 -0.41 -10.23
CA HIS A 206 10.76 0.35 -11.20
C HIS A 206 10.48 -0.10 -12.63
N TRP A 207 10.44 -1.40 -12.88
CA TRP A 207 10.14 -1.96 -14.21
C TRP A 207 8.80 -1.46 -14.77
N THR A 208 7.78 -1.25 -13.94
CA THR A 208 6.52 -0.65 -14.40
C THR A 208 6.69 0.75 -14.97
N GLY A 209 7.75 1.47 -14.60
CA GLY A 209 8.04 2.83 -15.04
C GLY A 209 8.65 2.94 -16.42
N SER A 210 9.06 1.85 -17.06
CA SER A 210 9.71 1.91 -18.37
C SER A 210 8.88 2.65 -19.43
N GLU A 211 9.54 3.06 -20.50
CA GLU A 211 8.88 3.80 -21.61
C GLU A 211 7.74 3.00 -22.26
N LYS A 212 7.87 1.68 -22.28
CA LYS A 212 6.85 0.77 -22.83
C LYS A 212 5.60 0.64 -21.94
N ARG A 213 5.64 1.10 -20.70
CA ARG A 213 4.56 0.97 -19.69
C ARG A 213 4.10 2.33 -19.18
N LEU A 214 4.55 2.76 -18.01
CA LEU A 214 4.06 4.00 -17.37
C LEU A 214 4.87 5.25 -17.74
N LYS A 215 5.97 5.12 -18.47
CA LYS A 215 6.84 6.21 -18.93
C LYS A 215 7.24 7.17 -17.81
N ARG A 216 7.68 6.62 -16.67
CA ARG A 216 8.21 7.47 -15.59
C ARG A 216 9.59 8.00 -15.95
N ASP A 217 9.96 9.08 -15.29
CA ASP A 217 11.24 9.75 -15.51
C ASP A 217 12.36 9.07 -14.73
N PHE A 218 13.30 8.45 -15.45
CA PHE A 218 14.53 7.85 -14.93
C PHE A 218 15.77 8.69 -15.23
N SER A 219 15.61 9.94 -15.66
CA SER A 219 16.75 10.80 -16.03
C SER A 219 17.57 11.29 -14.84
N GLY A 220 17.01 11.20 -13.62
CA GLY A 220 17.68 11.62 -12.39
C GLY A 220 18.89 10.76 -12.04
N GLY A 221 20.06 11.39 -11.88
CA GLY A 221 21.22 10.74 -11.28
C GLY A 221 21.04 10.50 -9.78
N PHE A 222 21.83 9.59 -9.21
CA PHE A 222 21.83 9.29 -7.78
C PHE A 222 21.90 10.57 -6.93
N GLY A 223 20.97 10.72 -5.97
CA GLY A 223 20.86 11.88 -5.10
C GLY A 223 20.07 13.06 -5.68
N SER A 224 19.58 13.00 -6.92
CA SER A 224 18.68 14.02 -7.47
C SER A 224 17.25 13.91 -6.94
N ILE A 225 16.47 14.98 -7.09
CA ILE A 225 15.05 14.99 -6.72
C ILE A 225 14.24 14.00 -7.55
N GLU A 226 14.57 13.87 -8.82
CA GLU A 226 13.92 12.92 -9.76
C GLU A 226 14.20 11.49 -9.34
N TYR A 227 15.46 11.17 -9.00
CA TYR A 227 15.84 9.87 -8.44
C TYR A 227 15.06 9.58 -7.14
N ALA A 228 15.05 10.52 -6.19
CA ALA A 228 14.33 10.34 -4.92
C ALA A 228 12.81 10.12 -5.11
N LYS A 229 12.20 10.75 -6.11
CA LYS A 229 10.78 10.53 -6.44
C LYS A 229 10.54 9.11 -6.97
N GLU A 230 11.42 8.62 -7.83
CA GLU A 230 11.28 7.28 -8.40
C GLU A 230 11.53 6.20 -7.33
N GLU A 231 12.53 6.37 -6.46
CA GLU A 231 12.74 5.49 -5.30
C GLU A 231 11.51 5.46 -4.39
N LEU A 232 10.90 6.61 -4.13
CA LEU A 232 9.66 6.66 -3.34
C LEU A 232 8.51 5.89 -4.01
N VAL A 233 8.38 5.98 -5.33
CA VAL A 233 7.39 5.18 -6.08
C VAL A 233 7.69 3.70 -5.93
N ALA A 234 8.97 3.30 -6.05
CA ALA A 234 9.38 1.91 -5.93
C ALA A 234 9.14 1.36 -4.52
N GLU A 235 9.48 2.13 -3.48
CA GLU A 235 9.23 1.75 -2.09
C GLU A 235 7.74 1.59 -1.78
N ILE A 236 6.91 2.56 -2.18
CA ILE A 236 5.46 2.49 -2.00
C ILE A 236 4.87 1.31 -2.78
N GLY A 237 5.28 1.13 -4.03
CA GLY A 237 4.79 0.04 -4.87
C GLY A 237 5.19 -1.33 -4.32
N SER A 238 6.44 -1.48 -3.89
CA SER A 238 6.92 -2.68 -3.21
C SER A 238 6.11 -2.99 -1.94
N ALA A 239 5.86 -2.00 -1.09
CA ALA A 239 5.05 -2.17 0.11
C ALA A 239 3.62 -2.65 -0.21
N PHE A 240 2.98 -2.09 -1.25
CA PHE A 240 1.68 -2.55 -1.70
C PHE A 240 1.68 -3.98 -2.22
N LEU A 241 2.68 -4.32 -3.03
CA LEU A 241 2.83 -5.66 -3.60
C LEU A 241 3.14 -6.67 -2.51
N SER A 242 4.05 -6.35 -1.59
CA SER A 242 4.39 -7.20 -0.44
C SER A 242 3.14 -7.50 0.40
N ALA A 243 2.38 -6.48 0.77
CA ALA A 243 1.13 -6.66 1.51
C ALA A 243 0.10 -7.51 0.74
N GLN A 244 -0.05 -7.27 -0.57
CA GLN A 244 -1.01 -8.00 -1.40
C GLN A 244 -0.62 -9.47 -1.58
N LEU A 245 0.69 -9.73 -1.67
CA LEU A 245 1.25 -11.07 -1.87
C LEU A 245 1.61 -11.76 -0.55
N GLY A 246 1.54 -11.07 0.59
CA GLY A 246 1.90 -11.57 1.92
C GLY A 246 3.39 -11.88 2.05
N VAL A 247 4.21 -10.99 1.53
CA VAL A 247 5.67 -10.94 1.68
C VAL A 247 5.97 -9.96 2.82
N GLU A 248 5.81 -10.39 4.06
CA GLU A 248 6.01 -9.57 5.27
C GLU A 248 6.74 -10.34 6.38
#